data_616047ed547e37364284f2b10d496887
#
_entry.id   616047ed547e37364284f2b10d496887
#
_cell.length_a   1.000
_cell.length_b   1.000
_cell.length_c   1.000
_cell.angle_alpha   90.00
_cell.angle_beta   90.00
_cell.angle_gamma   90.00
#
_symmetry.space_group_name_H-M   'P 1'
#
loop_
_entity.id
_entity.type
_entity.pdbx_description
1 polymer ?
#
loop_
_entity_poly.entity_id
_entity_poly.type
_entity_poly.pdbx_seq_one_letter_code
_entity_poly.pdbx_strand_id
1 'polypeptide(L)'
;MNSAVLFGFGTMIAWGFWIILGNVASNSIDPVMAAFLSYATAAVVTGVYVAASDVSIAVTNRGLMYSGAAGIAAAIGVVSTFIGVSVGSTAVVSTIGGMYFVTAAVISTVALGEPVSVQKVAGIGLALTAIVVINQ
;
A
#
# COMPACT_ATOMS: atom_id res chain seq x y z
N MET A 1 19.81 2.59 -14.62
CA MET A 1 18.54 2.93 -13.96
C MET A 1 18.75 2.73 -12.48
N ASN A 2 18.33 3.65 -11.62
CA ASN A 2 18.50 3.51 -10.16
C ASN A 2 17.67 2.31 -9.67
N SER A 3 18.25 1.42 -8.87
CA SER A 3 17.59 0.22 -8.36
C SER A 3 16.28 0.55 -7.61
N ALA A 4 16.22 1.67 -6.89
CA ALA A 4 15.00 2.14 -6.23
C ALA A 4 13.86 2.41 -7.21
N VAL A 5 14.15 2.96 -8.38
CA VAL A 5 13.16 3.22 -9.44
C VAL A 5 12.63 1.91 -10.01
N LEU A 6 13.49 0.92 -10.22
CA LEU A 6 13.08 -0.41 -10.70
C LEU A 6 12.12 -1.09 -9.72
N PHE A 7 12.46 -1.11 -8.43
CA PHE A 7 11.58 -1.65 -7.39
C PHE A 7 10.27 -0.86 -7.28
N GLY A 8 10.30 0.47 -7.45
CA GLY A 8 9.10 1.30 -7.50
C GLY A 8 8.15 0.91 -8.63
N PHE A 9 8.65 0.65 -9.84
CA PHE A 9 7.84 0.15 -10.95
C PHE A 9 7.27 -1.24 -10.67
N GLY A 10 8.07 -2.14 -10.08
CA GLY A 10 7.59 -3.45 -9.65
C GLY A 10 6.43 -3.36 -8.66
N THR A 11 6.55 -2.48 -7.67
CA THR A 11 5.50 -2.19 -6.69
C THR A 11 4.24 -1.66 -7.38
N MET A 12 4.37 -0.67 -8.25
CA MET A 12 3.26 -0.08 -9.00
C MET A 12 2.47 -1.14 -9.78
N ILE A 13 3.16 -2.00 -10.51
CA ILE A 13 2.53 -3.06 -11.31
C ILE A 13 1.85 -4.09 -10.39
N ALA A 14 2.55 -4.56 -9.36
CA ALA A 14 2.01 -5.55 -8.43
C ALA A 14 0.75 -5.05 -7.71
N TRP A 15 0.75 -3.82 -7.21
CA TRP A 15 -0.41 -3.21 -6.56
C TRP A 15 -1.56 -2.95 -7.54
N GLY A 16 -1.27 -2.62 -8.81
CA GLY A 16 -2.29 -2.50 -9.85
C GLY A 16 -3.03 -3.83 -10.09
N PHE A 17 -2.30 -4.94 -10.22
CA PHE A 17 -2.91 -6.26 -10.31
C PHE A 17 -3.67 -6.64 -9.04
N TRP A 18 -3.08 -6.39 -7.86
CA TRP A 18 -3.67 -6.72 -6.58
C TRP A 18 -5.05 -6.07 -6.39
N ILE A 19 -5.23 -4.80 -6.72
CA ILE A 19 -6.52 -4.12 -6.52
C ILE A 19 -7.59 -4.63 -7.49
N ILE A 20 -7.24 -4.98 -8.72
CA ILE A 20 -8.17 -5.57 -9.69
C ILE A 20 -8.60 -6.98 -9.24
N LEU A 21 -7.65 -7.82 -8.83
CA LEU A 21 -7.96 -9.14 -8.29
C LEU A 21 -8.77 -9.06 -7.00
N GLY A 22 -8.48 -8.07 -6.15
CA GLY A 22 -9.23 -7.76 -4.94
C GLY A 22 -10.67 -7.38 -5.22
N ASN A 23 -10.92 -6.58 -6.27
CA ASN A 23 -12.29 -6.25 -6.70
C ASN A 23 -13.05 -7.52 -7.14
N VAL A 24 -12.44 -8.36 -7.99
CA VAL A 24 -13.07 -9.62 -8.44
C VAL A 24 -13.37 -10.54 -7.25
N ALA A 25 -12.44 -10.68 -6.32
CA ALA A 25 -12.62 -11.49 -5.13
C ALA A 25 -13.76 -10.95 -4.24
N SER A 26 -13.79 -9.64 -4.01
CA SER A 26 -14.80 -8.98 -3.17
C SER A 26 -16.23 -9.01 -3.76
N ASN A 27 -16.35 -9.27 -5.07
CA ASN A 27 -17.63 -9.52 -5.72
C ASN A 27 -18.04 -11.00 -5.66
N SER A 28 -17.15 -11.91 -5.24
CA SER A 28 -17.37 -13.34 -5.20
C SER A 28 -17.57 -13.88 -3.78
N ILE A 29 -16.89 -13.27 -2.81
CA ILE A 29 -16.97 -13.61 -1.38
C ILE A 29 -17.03 -12.32 -0.56
N ASP A 30 -17.27 -12.45 0.75
CA ASP A 30 -17.24 -11.29 1.66
C ASP A 30 -15.92 -10.52 1.54
N PRO A 31 -15.95 -9.17 1.37
CA PRO A 31 -14.76 -8.36 1.16
C PRO A 31 -13.72 -8.49 2.29
N VAL A 32 -14.15 -8.63 3.54
CA VAL A 32 -13.23 -8.79 4.67
C VAL A 32 -12.56 -10.16 4.63
N MET A 33 -13.31 -11.20 4.22
CA MET A 33 -12.74 -12.53 4.00
C MET A 33 -11.76 -12.54 2.83
N ALA A 34 -12.08 -11.85 1.72
CA ALA A 34 -11.17 -11.71 0.59
C ALA A 34 -9.87 -10.99 0.98
N ALA A 35 -9.97 -9.93 1.79
CA ALA A 35 -8.82 -9.21 2.34
C ALA A 35 -7.95 -10.14 3.21
N PHE A 36 -8.57 -10.90 4.12
CA PHE A 36 -7.87 -11.85 4.98
C PHE A 36 -7.11 -12.91 4.15
N LEU A 37 -7.77 -13.55 3.18
CA LEU A 37 -7.16 -14.57 2.33
C LEU A 37 -6.01 -14.00 1.48
N SER A 38 -6.15 -12.79 0.97
CA SER A 38 -5.10 -12.09 0.23
C SER A 38 -3.84 -11.91 1.08
N TYR A 39 -3.99 -11.43 2.31
CA TYR A 39 -2.85 -11.21 3.21
C TYR A 39 -2.29 -12.50 3.82
N ALA A 40 -3.12 -13.50 4.06
CA ALA A 40 -2.65 -14.82 4.45
C ALA A 40 -1.77 -15.45 3.35
N THR A 41 -2.20 -15.34 2.08
CA THR A 41 -1.41 -15.79 0.93
C THR A 41 -0.10 -15.00 0.83
N ALA A 42 -0.15 -13.68 0.98
CA ALA A 42 1.06 -12.83 0.97
C ALA A 42 2.04 -13.23 2.09
N ALA A 43 1.54 -13.50 3.29
CA ALA A 43 2.37 -13.97 4.41
C ALA A 43 3.05 -15.31 4.12
N VAL A 44 2.33 -16.26 3.51
CA VAL A 44 2.91 -17.55 3.10
C VAL A 44 3.98 -17.35 2.02
N VAL A 45 3.70 -16.58 0.98
CA VAL A 45 4.64 -16.33 -0.12
C VAL A 45 5.91 -15.64 0.38
N THR A 46 5.78 -14.61 1.22
CA THR A 46 6.94 -13.93 1.81
C THR A 46 7.69 -14.83 2.79
N GLY A 47 7.00 -15.68 3.54
CA GLY A 47 7.63 -16.67 4.42
C GLY A 47 8.44 -17.71 3.65
N VAL A 48 7.92 -18.21 2.54
CA VAL A 48 8.66 -19.11 1.63
C VAL A 48 9.89 -18.40 1.06
N TYR A 49 9.75 -17.13 0.65
CA TYR A 49 10.88 -16.35 0.15
C TYR A 49 11.98 -16.18 1.21
N VAL A 50 11.62 -15.86 2.46
CA VAL A 50 12.58 -15.77 3.57
C VAL A 50 13.26 -17.11 3.81
N ALA A 51 12.53 -18.22 3.79
CA ALA A 51 13.09 -19.56 4.01
C ALA A 51 14.00 -20.02 2.87
N ALA A 52 13.75 -19.57 1.63
CA ALA A 52 14.52 -19.94 0.45
C ALA A 52 15.69 -18.99 0.15
N SER A 53 15.80 -17.87 0.85
CA SER A 53 16.84 -16.85 0.63
C SER A 53 17.80 -16.78 1.81
N ASP A 54 19.03 -16.33 1.56
CA ASP A 54 20.05 -16.08 2.60
C ASP A 54 19.74 -14.81 3.41
N VAL A 55 18.46 -14.62 3.80
CA VAL A 55 18.04 -13.48 4.59
C VAL A 55 18.42 -13.70 6.05
N SER A 56 19.07 -12.70 6.66
CA SER A 56 19.33 -12.72 8.09
C SER A 56 18.02 -12.69 8.89
N ILE A 57 17.78 -13.71 9.71
CA ILE A 57 16.62 -13.78 10.61
C ILE A 57 16.85 -13.06 11.96
N ALA A 58 17.92 -12.24 12.06
CA ALA A 58 18.19 -11.46 13.26
C ALA A 58 17.10 -10.40 13.45
N VAL A 59 16.39 -10.50 14.56
CA VAL A 59 15.26 -9.62 14.90
C VAL A 59 15.64 -8.76 16.12
N THR A 60 15.41 -7.45 16.01
CA THR A 60 15.54 -6.54 17.14
C THR A 60 14.16 -6.20 17.71
N ASN A 61 14.09 -5.91 19.02
CA ASN A 61 12.81 -5.51 19.65
C ASN A 61 12.19 -4.28 18.95
N ARG A 62 13.03 -3.31 18.57
CA ARG A 62 12.58 -2.12 17.83
C ARG A 62 12.04 -2.49 16.44
N GLY A 63 12.72 -3.34 15.70
CA GLY A 63 12.29 -3.84 14.39
C GLY A 63 10.95 -4.57 14.50
N LEU A 64 10.79 -5.45 15.48
CA LEU A 64 9.56 -6.19 15.72
C LEU A 64 8.37 -5.28 16.03
N MET A 65 8.58 -4.27 16.90
CA MET A 65 7.55 -3.31 17.26
C MET A 65 7.06 -2.51 16.04
N TYR A 66 7.97 -1.95 15.24
CA TYR A 66 7.59 -1.18 14.05
C TYR A 66 7.00 -2.04 12.93
N SER A 67 7.50 -3.27 12.74
CA SER A 67 6.91 -4.21 11.78
C SER A 67 5.50 -4.61 12.20
N GLY A 68 5.25 -4.84 13.50
CA GLY A 68 3.92 -5.11 14.02
C GLY A 68 2.95 -3.94 13.82
N ALA A 69 3.39 -2.72 14.12
CA ALA A 69 2.60 -1.50 13.89
C ALA A 69 2.28 -1.30 12.39
N ALA A 70 3.26 -1.54 11.51
CA ALA A 70 3.06 -1.50 10.07
C ALA A 70 2.06 -2.56 9.60
N GLY A 71 2.10 -3.76 10.18
CA GLY A 71 1.13 -4.84 9.91
C GLY A 71 -0.30 -4.44 10.29
N ILE A 72 -0.49 -3.77 11.43
CA ILE A 72 -1.81 -3.25 11.84
C ILE A 72 -2.30 -2.19 10.85
N ALA A 73 -1.46 -1.24 10.47
CA ALA A 73 -1.81 -0.22 9.48
C ALA A 73 -2.16 -0.85 8.12
N ALA A 74 -1.39 -1.86 7.69
CA ALA A 74 -1.66 -2.60 6.47
C ALA A 74 -3.00 -3.36 6.53
N ALA A 75 -3.33 -3.98 7.67
CA ALA A 75 -4.61 -4.65 7.85
C ALA A 75 -5.80 -3.69 7.72
N ILE A 76 -5.72 -2.51 8.32
CA ILE A 76 -6.73 -1.46 8.17
C ILE A 76 -6.85 -1.03 6.70
N GLY A 77 -5.71 -0.80 6.05
CA GLY A 77 -5.66 -0.39 4.65
C GLY A 77 -6.27 -1.42 3.70
N VAL A 78 -5.93 -2.70 3.84
CA VAL A 78 -6.44 -3.77 2.96
C VAL A 78 -7.94 -3.98 3.15
N VAL A 79 -8.43 -4.04 4.39
CA VAL A 79 -9.86 -4.19 4.67
C VAL A 79 -10.65 -3.01 4.08
N SER A 80 -10.18 -1.77 4.31
CA SER A 80 -10.80 -0.57 3.74
C SER A 80 -10.82 -0.61 2.21
N THR A 81 -9.73 -1.06 1.57
CA THR A 81 -9.64 -1.16 0.11
C THR A 81 -10.63 -2.19 -0.43
N PHE A 82 -10.70 -3.38 0.14
CA PHE A 82 -11.58 -4.45 -0.35
C PHE A 82 -13.06 -4.10 -0.15
N ILE A 83 -13.42 -3.51 0.98
CA ILE A 83 -14.77 -2.97 1.17
C ILE A 83 -15.03 -1.84 0.16
N GLY A 84 -14.10 -0.91 0.00
CA GLY A 84 -14.24 0.20 -0.95
C GLY A 84 -14.51 -0.25 -2.39
N VAL A 85 -13.73 -1.22 -2.90
CA VAL A 85 -13.90 -1.71 -4.28
C VAL A 85 -15.14 -2.59 -4.45
N SER A 86 -15.71 -3.12 -3.39
CA SER A 86 -16.97 -3.88 -3.45
C SER A 86 -18.22 -2.98 -3.51
N VAL A 87 -18.12 -1.74 -3.04
CA VAL A 87 -19.25 -0.80 -2.98
C VAL A 87 -19.10 0.40 -3.91
N GLY A 88 -17.95 0.58 -4.55
CA GLY A 88 -17.65 1.74 -5.38
C GLY A 88 -16.75 1.46 -6.57
N SER A 89 -16.40 2.52 -7.29
CA SER A 89 -15.50 2.43 -8.43
C SER A 89 -14.08 2.05 -8.00
N THR A 90 -13.53 0.98 -8.59
CA THR A 90 -12.14 0.57 -8.37
C THR A 90 -11.16 1.68 -8.73
N ALA A 91 -11.44 2.47 -9.78
CA ALA A 91 -10.60 3.60 -10.18
C ALA A 91 -10.55 4.68 -9.09
N VAL A 92 -11.69 5.02 -8.48
CA VAL A 92 -11.75 6.01 -7.39
C VAL A 92 -11.01 5.49 -6.16
N VAL A 93 -11.28 4.26 -5.73
CA VAL A 93 -10.65 3.66 -4.54
C VAL A 93 -9.14 3.52 -4.75
N SER A 94 -8.69 3.08 -5.92
CA SER A 94 -7.25 2.95 -6.21
C SER A 94 -6.54 4.29 -6.29
N THR A 95 -7.19 5.32 -6.85
CA THR A 95 -6.60 6.66 -6.92
C THR A 95 -6.45 7.26 -5.53
N ILE A 96 -7.52 7.23 -4.71
CA ILE A 96 -7.47 7.75 -3.34
C ILE A 96 -6.50 6.93 -2.48
N GLY A 97 -6.60 5.60 -2.53
CA GLY A 97 -5.71 4.70 -1.80
C GLY A 97 -4.25 4.84 -2.21
N GLY A 98 -3.98 5.02 -3.51
CA GLY A 98 -2.65 5.25 -4.04
C GLY A 98 -2.00 6.55 -3.54
N MET A 99 -2.76 7.47 -2.98
CA MET A 99 -2.25 8.71 -2.39
C MET A 99 -1.63 8.54 -0.99
N TYR A 100 -1.43 7.33 -0.51
CA TYR A 100 -0.70 7.10 0.74
C TYR A 100 0.66 7.83 0.79
N PHE A 101 1.27 8.12 -0.36
CA PHE A 101 2.50 8.91 -0.43
C PHE A 101 2.32 10.35 0.10
N VAL A 102 1.12 10.94 0.00
CA VAL A 102 0.82 12.25 0.59
C VAL A 102 0.88 12.16 2.11
N THR A 103 0.21 11.15 2.68
CA THR A 103 0.25 10.88 4.13
C THR A 103 1.69 10.60 4.58
N ALA A 104 2.42 9.77 3.83
CA ALA A 104 3.83 9.48 4.12
C ALA A 104 4.71 10.75 4.07
N ALA A 105 4.51 11.62 3.07
CA ALA A 105 5.26 12.87 2.94
C ALA A 105 4.97 13.85 4.11
N VAL A 106 3.72 13.93 4.57
CA VAL A 106 3.35 14.74 5.73
C VAL A 106 4.01 14.19 7.01
N ILE A 107 3.87 12.88 7.24
CA ILE A 107 4.45 12.22 8.43
C ILE A 107 5.98 12.33 8.41
N SER A 108 6.65 12.11 7.27
CA SER A 108 8.11 12.20 7.19
C SER A 108 8.60 13.62 7.48
N THR A 109 7.87 14.65 7.05
CA THR A 109 8.20 16.03 7.33
C THR A 109 8.03 16.36 8.82
N VAL A 110 6.90 15.96 9.43
CA VAL A 110 6.57 16.32 10.81
C VAL A 110 7.32 15.46 11.83
N ALA A 111 7.41 14.15 11.61
CA ALA A 111 7.96 13.21 12.58
C ALA A 111 9.46 12.92 12.36
N LEU A 112 9.95 12.97 11.11
CA LEU A 112 11.34 12.69 10.78
C LEU A 112 12.16 13.95 10.45
N GLY A 113 11.54 15.13 10.43
CA GLY A 113 12.21 16.40 10.14
C GLY A 113 12.72 16.51 8.70
N GLU A 114 12.14 15.77 7.76
CA GLU A 114 12.54 15.86 6.35
C GLU A 114 12.21 17.24 5.75
N PRO A 115 13.11 17.83 4.96
CA PRO A 115 12.87 19.14 4.37
C PRO A 115 11.71 19.09 3.36
N VAL A 116 10.88 20.11 3.40
CA VAL A 116 9.82 20.35 2.41
C VAL A 116 10.46 20.95 1.16
N SER A 117 10.33 20.28 0.01
CA SER A 117 10.77 20.82 -1.26
C SER A 117 9.58 21.30 -2.11
N VAL A 118 9.83 22.27 -3.00
CA VAL A 118 8.81 22.76 -3.94
C VAL A 118 8.26 21.62 -4.78
N GLN A 119 9.11 20.66 -5.17
CA GLN A 119 8.71 19.47 -5.93
C GLN A 119 7.74 18.58 -5.14
N LYS A 120 7.98 18.37 -3.83
CA LYS A 120 7.05 17.62 -2.96
C LYS A 120 5.69 18.32 -2.89
N VAL A 121 5.67 19.63 -2.68
CA VAL A 121 4.42 20.42 -2.61
C VAL A 121 3.67 20.38 -3.95
N ALA A 122 4.36 20.58 -5.06
CA ALA A 122 3.76 20.51 -6.38
C ALA A 122 3.18 19.11 -6.69
N GLY A 123 3.92 18.04 -6.35
CA GLY A 123 3.46 16.65 -6.52
C GLY A 123 2.19 16.36 -5.69
N ILE A 124 2.13 16.81 -4.45
CA ILE A 124 0.94 16.69 -3.60
C ILE A 124 -0.25 17.47 -4.21
N GLY A 125 -0.03 18.69 -4.67
CA GLY A 125 -1.05 19.50 -5.31
C GLY A 125 -1.64 18.84 -6.56
N LEU A 126 -0.80 18.27 -7.42
CA LEU A 126 -1.24 17.52 -8.61
C LEU A 126 -2.04 16.27 -8.21
N ALA A 127 -1.61 15.55 -7.17
CA ALA A 127 -2.32 14.39 -6.68
C ALA A 127 -3.72 14.74 -6.16
N LEU A 128 -3.86 15.80 -5.37
CA LEU A 128 -5.15 16.28 -4.90
C LEU A 128 -6.07 16.72 -6.06
N THR A 129 -5.51 17.34 -7.08
CA THR A 129 -6.25 17.70 -8.30
C THR A 129 -6.78 16.46 -9.03
N ALA A 130 -5.98 15.38 -9.09
CA ALA A 130 -6.41 14.13 -9.70
C ALA A 130 -7.63 13.51 -9.00
N ILE A 131 -7.76 13.61 -7.67
CA ILE A 131 -8.97 13.15 -6.96
C ILE A 131 -10.21 13.92 -7.43
N VAL A 132 -10.11 15.24 -7.54
CA VAL A 132 -11.24 16.07 -7.97
C VAL A 132 -11.68 15.70 -9.37
N VAL A 133 -10.74 15.48 -10.29
CA VAL A 133 -11.02 15.14 -11.68
C VAL A 133 -11.66 13.74 -11.82
N ILE A 134 -11.20 12.75 -11.06
CA ILE A 134 -11.69 11.36 -11.20
C ILE A 134 -13.08 11.16 -10.56
N ASN A 135 -13.53 12.10 -9.71
CA ASN A 135 -14.85 12.04 -9.06
C ASN A 135 -15.94 12.82 -9.83
N GLN A 136 -15.64 13.36 -11.01
CA GLN A 136 -16.63 14.02 -11.90
C GLN A 136 -17.19 13.05 -12.93
#